data_a7d0ca743cd43c72b81db37a54b5885d
#
_entry.id   a7d0ca743cd43c72b81db37a54b5885d
#
_cell.length_a   1.000
_cell.length_b   1.000
_cell.length_c   1.000
_cell.angle_alpha   90.00
_cell.angle_beta   90.00
_cell.angle_gamma   90.00
#
_symmetry.space_group_name_H-M   'P 1'
#
loop_
_entity.id
_entity.type
_entity.pdbx_description
1 polymer ?
#
loop_
_entity_poly.entity_id
_entity_poly.type
_entity_poly.pdbx_seq_one_letter_code
_entity_poly.pdbx_strand_id
1 'polypeptide(L)'
;MKIAVLGTGGGARAHIAKLVELGHEVHVGTRDPKVTLARTEPDMMGTPPFASFLAEHPGVELHTFADAAERAELVINGIDGHNAVAALSAAAGQLAGKTLVDYAVPFVYNPDLEHPWPTPWGVMPRLDPCDIDSLGERIQRALPDTKVVKAFVTQEQATVVDPKAVGGGEHTMFIAGEHADAKRAVTDLLEAYGWSDVLDLGPLVCARGMEMYAHMHSAIGFALGFGTHFGIKVVR
;
A
#
# COMPACT_ATOMS: atom_id res chain seq x y z
N MET A 1 -1.20 7.83 17.32
CA MET A 1 -2.25 8.24 16.34
C MET A 1 -3.24 7.12 16.12
N LYS A 2 -4.41 7.47 15.59
CA LYS A 2 -5.38 6.50 15.05
C LYS A 2 -5.15 6.36 13.55
N ILE A 3 -4.84 5.14 13.11
CA ILE A 3 -4.51 4.88 11.72
C ILE A 3 -5.43 3.79 11.17
N ALA A 4 -6.03 4.03 10.01
CA ALA A 4 -6.75 2.99 9.29
C ALA A 4 -5.85 2.36 8.23
N VAL A 5 -5.93 1.03 8.10
CA VAL A 5 -5.35 0.29 6.98
C VAL A 5 -6.49 -0.36 6.21
N LEU A 6 -6.70 0.08 4.97
CA LEU A 6 -7.76 -0.43 4.11
C LEU A 6 -7.23 -1.58 3.26
N GLY A 7 -7.61 -2.80 3.61
CA GLY A 7 -7.15 -4.03 2.99
C GLY A 7 -6.74 -5.08 4.02
N THR A 8 -6.70 -6.36 3.62
CA THR A 8 -6.42 -7.51 4.49
C THR A 8 -5.38 -8.48 3.90
N GLY A 9 -4.78 -8.11 2.76
CA GLY A 9 -3.72 -8.88 2.09
C GLY A 9 -2.36 -8.76 2.80
N GLY A 10 -1.35 -9.47 2.30
CA GLY A 10 -0.02 -9.55 2.91
C GLY A 10 0.61 -8.18 3.18
N GLY A 11 0.57 -7.26 2.21
CA GLY A 11 1.11 -5.91 2.40
C GLY A 11 0.40 -5.12 3.51
N ALA A 12 -0.93 -5.18 3.55
CA ALA A 12 -1.70 -4.52 4.61
C ALA A 12 -1.34 -5.06 6.00
N ARG A 13 -1.17 -6.39 6.13
CA ARG A 13 -0.78 -7.04 7.40
C ARG A 13 0.60 -6.59 7.89
N ALA A 14 1.56 -6.42 6.99
CA ALA A 14 2.88 -5.90 7.35
C ALA A 14 2.76 -4.51 8.01
N HIS A 15 1.98 -3.62 7.40
CA HIS A 15 1.71 -2.30 7.99
C HIS A 15 0.97 -2.39 9.33
N ILE A 16 -0.10 -3.20 9.41
CA ILE A 16 -0.89 -3.37 10.64
C ILE A 16 0.02 -3.82 11.79
N ALA A 17 0.81 -4.87 11.58
CA ALA A 17 1.72 -5.40 12.61
C ALA A 17 2.74 -4.33 13.06
N LYS A 18 3.36 -3.61 12.12
CA LYS A 18 4.31 -2.55 12.43
C LYS A 18 3.69 -1.37 13.17
N LEU A 19 2.49 -0.96 12.79
CA LEU A 19 1.79 0.13 13.45
C LEU A 19 1.40 -0.22 14.89
N VAL A 20 0.98 -1.47 15.13
CA VAL A 20 0.72 -1.99 16.49
C VAL A 20 2.02 -2.03 17.32
N GLU A 21 3.13 -2.51 16.75
CA GLU A 21 4.46 -2.48 17.39
C GLU A 21 4.86 -1.06 17.82
N LEU A 22 4.57 -0.06 16.99
CA LEU A 22 4.84 1.35 17.26
C LEU A 22 3.83 2.01 18.23
N GLY A 23 2.84 1.25 18.74
CA GLY A 23 1.87 1.73 19.71
C GLY A 23 0.75 2.61 19.12
N HIS A 24 0.47 2.48 17.83
CA HIS A 24 -0.68 3.14 17.20
C HIS A 24 -1.99 2.37 17.46
N GLU A 25 -3.11 3.09 17.52
CA GLU A 25 -4.44 2.51 17.47
C GLU A 25 -4.79 2.20 16.00
N VAL A 26 -4.99 0.91 15.67
CA VAL A 26 -5.11 0.45 14.28
C VAL A 26 -6.52 -0.06 13.99
N HIS A 27 -7.18 0.56 13.02
CA HIS A 27 -8.48 0.15 12.49
C HIS A 27 -8.31 -0.44 11.09
N VAL A 28 -8.70 -1.70 10.91
CA VAL A 28 -8.58 -2.35 9.59
C VAL A 28 -9.91 -2.25 8.85
N GLY A 29 -9.83 -1.80 7.60
CA GLY A 29 -11.00 -1.73 6.73
C GLY A 29 -11.03 -2.87 5.72
N THR A 30 -12.22 -3.43 5.51
CA THR A 30 -12.52 -4.38 4.44
C THR A 30 -13.88 -4.08 3.81
N ARG A 31 -14.20 -4.69 2.66
CA ARG A 31 -15.48 -4.52 2.00
C ARG A 31 -16.64 -5.04 2.85
N ASP A 32 -16.49 -6.23 3.40
CA ASP A 32 -17.45 -6.89 4.29
C ASP A 32 -16.68 -7.67 5.36
N PRO A 33 -16.72 -7.23 6.62
CA PRO A 33 -16.05 -7.91 7.73
C PRO A 33 -16.50 -9.35 7.92
N LYS A 34 -17.80 -9.64 7.78
CA LYS A 34 -18.34 -11.00 7.95
C LYS A 34 -17.82 -11.95 6.89
N VAL A 35 -17.83 -11.51 5.63
CA VAL A 35 -17.30 -12.30 4.52
C VAL A 35 -15.79 -12.49 4.67
N THR A 36 -15.06 -11.48 5.10
CA THR A 36 -13.61 -11.57 5.32
C THR A 36 -13.26 -12.57 6.41
N LEU A 37 -13.98 -12.56 7.53
CA LEU A 37 -13.74 -13.48 8.64
C LEU A 37 -14.20 -14.93 8.37
N ALA A 38 -15.17 -15.09 7.47
CA ALA A 38 -15.66 -16.43 7.10
C ALA A 38 -14.76 -17.16 6.10
N ARG A 39 -13.73 -16.51 5.54
CA ARG A 39 -12.77 -17.15 4.63
C ARG A 39 -11.93 -18.16 5.38
N THR A 40 -11.79 -19.35 4.82
CA THR A 40 -10.97 -20.46 5.33
C THR A 40 -9.76 -20.76 4.46
N GLU A 41 -9.79 -20.35 3.19
CA GLU A 41 -8.72 -20.60 2.24
C GLU A 41 -7.80 -19.37 2.10
N PRO A 42 -6.53 -19.56 1.81
CA PRO A 42 -5.61 -18.50 1.45
C PRO A 42 -6.12 -17.69 0.25
N ASP A 43 -5.67 -16.44 0.13
CA ASP A 43 -5.93 -15.64 -1.06
C ASP A 43 -5.07 -16.10 -2.27
N MET A 44 -5.27 -15.49 -3.43
CA MET A 44 -4.53 -15.81 -4.66
C MET A 44 -3.01 -15.65 -4.56
N MET A 45 -2.52 -14.91 -3.56
CA MET A 45 -1.10 -14.72 -3.26
C MET A 45 -0.60 -15.68 -2.18
N GLY A 46 -1.43 -16.62 -1.73
CA GLY A 46 -1.11 -17.55 -0.66
C GLY A 46 -1.19 -16.96 0.76
N THR A 47 -1.74 -15.76 0.92
CA THR A 47 -1.90 -15.15 2.24
C THR A 47 -2.97 -15.89 3.05
N PRO A 48 -2.68 -16.40 4.25
CA PRO A 48 -3.64 -17.12 5.08
C PRO A 48 -4.92 -16.31 5.38
N PRO A 49 -6.01 -16.93 5.85
CA PRO A 49 -7.22 -16.22 6.25
C PRO A 49 -6.95 -15.10 7.26
N PHE A 50 -7.67 -13.98 7.14
CA PHE A 50 -7.46 -12.81 8.00
C PHE A 50 -7.86 -13.07 9.46
N ALA A 51 -8.77 -14.00 9.70
CA ALA A 51 -9.16 -14.41 11.06
C ALA A 51 -7.96 -14.92 11.88
N SER A 52 -7.03 -15.66 11.26
CA SER A 52 -5.80 -16.11 11.93
C SER A 52 -4.90 -14.95 12.32
N PHE A 53 -4.75 -13.96 11.45
CA PHE A 53 -3.98 -12.75 11.74
C PHE A 53 -4.57 -11.96 12.92
N LEU A 54 -5.91 -11.81 12.97
CA LEU A 54 -6.56 -11.12 14.09
C LEU A 54 -6.38 -11.84 15.42
N ALA A 55 -6.35 -13.17 15.40
CA ALA A 55 -6.11 -13.95 16.62
C ALA A 55 -4.72 -13.67 17.23
N GLU A 56 -3.74 -13.35 16.41
CA GLU A 56 -2.38 -12.97 16.81
C GLU A 56 -2.26 -11.47 17.21
N HIS A 57 -3.25 -10.65 16.84
CA HIS A 57 -3.27 -9.21 17.08
C HIS A 57 -4.57 -8.76 17.77
N PRO A 58 -4.81 -9.13 19.04
CA PRO A 58 -6.11 -8.96 19.71
C PRO A 58 -6.55 -7.50 19.91
N GLY A 59 -5.66 -6.53 19.74
CA GLY A 59 -5.97 -5.10 19.79
C GLY A 59 -6.41 -4.50 18.45
N VAL A 60 -6.43 -5.28 17.37
CA VAL A 60 -6.80 -4.82 16.03
C VAL A 60 -8.28 -5.06 15.77
N GLU A 61 -9.00 -4.05 15.34
CA GLU A 61 -10.43 -4.12 15.02
C GLU A 61 -10.67 -4.13 13.50
N LEU A 62 -11.56 -5.01 13.04
CA LEU A 62 -11.96 -5.11 11.64
C LEU A 62 -13.32 -4.44 11.41
N HIS A 63 -13.36 -3.52 10.47
CA HIS A 63 -14.50 -2.67 10.12
C HIS A 63 -14.80 -2.71 8.62
N THR A 64 -15.87 -2.03 8.20
CA THR A 64 -16.01 -1.63 6.79
C THR A 64 -14.96 -0.57 6.43
N PHE A 65 -14.72 -0.32 5.14
CA PHE A 65 -13.79 0.74 4.71
C PHE A 65 -14.19 2.11 5.27
N ALA A 66 -15.48 2.44 5.24
CA ALA A 66 -15.99 3.71 5.75
C ALA A 66 -15.81 3.82 7.27
N ASP A 67 -16.20 2.80 8.03
CA ASP A 67 -16.10 2.84 9.49
C ASP A 67 -14.64 2.91 9.97
N ALA A 68 -13.72 2.19 9.29
CA ALA A 68 -12.29 2.28 9.58
C ALA A 68 -11.75 3.69 9.29
N ALA A 69 -12.08 4.25 8.12
CA ALA A 69 -11.65 5.58 7.71
C ALA A 69 -12.20 6.66 8.68
N GLU A 70 -13.44 6.54 9.13
CA GLU A 70 -14.05 7.51 10.06
C GLU A 70 -13.27 7.63 11.37
N ARG A 71 -12.78 6.51 11.89
CA ARG A 71 -12.07 6.41 13.18
C ARG A 71 -10.62 6.93 13.12
N ALA A 72 -10.05 7.10 11.94
CA ALA A 72 -8.63 7.36 11.75
C ALA A 72 -8.31 8.83 11.46
N GLU A 73 -7.10 9.24 11.80
CA GLU A 73 -6.47 10.52 11.45
C GLU A 73 -5.69 10.41 10.13
N LEU A 74 -5.08 9.25 9.89
CA LEU A 74 -4.33 8.89 8.70
C LEU A 74 -4.83 7.55 8.16
N VAL A 75 -4.93 7.41 6.85
CA VAL A 75 -5.42 6.20 6.20
C VAL A 75 -4.36 5.67 5.23
N ILE A 76 -4.10 4.36 5.28
CA ILE A 76 -3.22 3.65 4.35
C ILE A 76 -4.09 2.82 3.42
N ASN A 77 -4.00 3.08 2.12
CA ASN A 77 -4.69 2.32 1.08
C ASN A 77 -3.88 1.09 0.66
N GLY A 78 -4.31 -0.08 1.11
CA GLY A 78 -3.82 -1.40 0.70
C GLY A 78 -4.87 -2.20 -0.08
N ILE A 79 -5.84 -1.52 -0.69
CA ILE A 79 -6.82 -2.14 -1.56
C ILE A 79 -6.15 -2.43 -2.91
N ASP A 80 -6.48 -3.56 -3.52
CA ASP A 80 -6.06 -3.87 -4.89
C ASP A 80 -6.35 -2.71 -5.84
N GLY A 81 -5.34 -2.32 -6.66
CA GLY A 81 -5.41 -1.12 -7.48
C GLY A 81 -6.58 -1.07 -8.46
N HIS A 82 -7.01 -2.24 -8.97
CA HIS A 82 -8.18 -2.33 -9.85
C HIS A 82 -9.48 -1.93 -9.13
N ASN A 83 -9.59 -2.19 -7.84
CA ASN A 83 -10.77 -1.92 -7.03
C ASN A 83 -10.68 -0.62 -6.20
N ALA A 84 -9.50 -0.01 -6.10
CA ALA A 84 -9.21 1.06 -5.15
C ALA A 84 -10.11 2.28 -5.34
N VAL A 85 -10.25 2.81 -6.55
CA VAL A 85 -11.06 4.02 -6.82
C VAL A 85 -12.51 3.83 -6.39
N ALA A 86 -13.13 2.72 -6.77
CA ALA A 86 -14.53 2.46 -6.43
C ALA A 86 -14.74 2.28 -4.91
N ALA A 87 -13.84 1.53 -4.26
CA ALA A 87 -13.92 1.27 -2.83
C ALA A 87 -13.70 2.55 -1.99
N LEU A 88 -12.72 3.36 -2.36
CA LEU A 88 -12.41 4.62 -1.68
C LEU A 88 -13.50 5.67 -1.91
N SER A 89 -14.07 5.74 -3.14
CA SER A 89 -15.18 6.65 -3.44
C SER A 89 -16.42 6.36 -2.58
N ALA A 90 -16.67 5.09 -2.24
CA ALA A 90 -17.76 4.72 -1.35
C ALA A 90 -17.56 5.23 0.10
N ALA A 91 -16.33 5.60 0.48
CA ALA A 91 -15.97 6.15 1.78
C ALA A 91 -15.51 7.63 1.70
N ALA A 92 -15.84 8.34 0.62
CA ALA A 92 -15.34 9.69 0.35
C ALA A 92 -15.60 10.68 1.49
N GLY A 93 -16.80 10.62 2.08
CA GLY A 93 -17.17 11.50 3.21
C GLY A 93 -16.28 11.29 4.45
N GLN A 94 -15.90 10.04 4.74
CA GLN A 94 -15.04 9.69 5.88
C GLN A 94 -13.56 9.96 5.61
N LEU A 95 -13.17 10.06 4.34
CA LEU A 95 -11.80 10.37 3.90
C LEU A 95 -11.56 11.88 3.76
N ALA A 96 -12.62 12.70 3.68
CA ALA A 96 -12.50 14.14 3.49
C ALA A 96 -11.60 14.80 4.56
N GLY A 97 -10.65 15.62 4.12
CA GLY A 97 -9.67 16.32 4.96
C GLY A 97 -8.52 15.47 5.48
N LYS A 98 -8.56 14.15 5.29
CA LYS A 98 -7.54 13.22 5.82
C LYS A 98 -6.39 12.99 4.86
N THR A 99 -5.24 12.59 5.41
CA THR A 99 -4.12 12.07 4.63
C THR A 99 -4.40 10.62 4.23
N LEU A 100 -4.36 10.34 2.94
CA LEU A 100 -4.46 9.00 2.36
C LEU A 100 -3.12 8.61 1.75
N VAL A 101 -2.42 7.69 2.39
CA VAL A 101 -1.20 7.08 1.83
C VAL A 101 -1.61 5.99 0.85
N ASP A 102 -1.25 6.13 -0.41
CA ASP A 102 -1.58 5.15 -1.44
C ASP A 102 -0.34 4.39 -1.91
N TYR A 103 -0.31 3.09 -1.69
CA TYR A 103 0.73 2.21 -2.22
C TYR A 103 0.22 1.23 -3.29
N ALA A 104 -1.04 1.32 -3.65
CA ALA A 104 -1.62 0.42 -4.64
C ALA A 104 -0.97 0.60 -6.01
N VAL A 105 -0.75 -0.51 -6.71
CA VAL A 105 -0.30 -0.54 -8.10
C VAL A 105 -1.50 -0.91 -8.98
N PRO A 106 -1.72 -0.22 -10.10
CA PRO A 106 -2.88 -0.48 -10.97
C PRO A 106 -2.68 -1.72 -11.87
N PHE A 107 -2.35 -2.86 -11.27
CA PHE A 107 -2.22 -4.11 -12.00
C PHE A 107 -3.56 -4.59 -12.54
N VAL A 108 -3.56 -5.01 -13.79
CA VAL A 108 -4.67 -5.73 -14.42
C VAL A 108 -4.22 -7.17 -14.63
N TYR A 109 -4.69 -8.06 -13.77
CA TYR A 109 -4.37 -9.48 -13.83
C TYR A 109 -5.15 -10.18 -14.94
N ASN A 110 -4.50 -11.14 -15.60
CA ASN A 110 -5.19 -12.00 -16.55
C ASN A 110 -5.92 -13.11 -15.76
N PRO A 111 -7.27 -13.17 -15.83
CA PRO A 111 -8.05 -14.15 -15.08
C PRO A 111 -7.83 -15.60 -15.55
N ASP A 112 -7.26 -15.80 -16.75
CA ASP A 112 -7.00 -17.13 -17.31
C ASP A 112 -5.70 -17.77 -16.80
N LEU A 113 -4.93 -17.05 -15.95
CA LEU A 113 -3.69 -17.55 -15.38
C LEU A 113 -3.92 -18.10 -13.98
N GLU A 114 -3.32 -19.25 -13.67
CA GLU A 114 -3.37 -19.86 -12.33
C GLU A 114 -2.74 -18.97 -11.25
N HIS A 115 -1.76 -18.16 -11.65
CA HIS A 115 -1.06 -17.24 -10.75
C HIS A 115 -0.96 -15.85 -11.38
N PRO A 116 -1.16 -14.77 -10.61
CA PRO A 116 -1.10 -13.41 -11.13
C PRO A 116 0.29 -13.03 -11.68
N TRP A 117 1.32 -13.70 -11.22
CA TRP A 117 2.71 -13.53 -11.64
C TRP A 117 3.20 -14.79 -12.35
N PRO A 118 2.97 -14.91 -13.66
CA PRO A 118 3.42 -16.08 -14.40
C PRO A 118 4.95 -16.11 -14.46
N THR A 119 5.52 -17.26 -14.13
CA THR A 119 6.95 -17.53 -14.24
C THR A 119 7.17 -18.69 -15.22
N PRO A 120 8.35 -18.80 -15.85
CA PRO A 120 9.46 -17.84 -15.88
C PRO A 120 9.22 -16.78 -16.97
N TRP A 121 9.40 -15.50 -16.63
CA TRP A 121 9.36 -14.39 -17.58
C TRP A 121 8.17 -14.39 -18.55
N GLY A 122 7.04 -14.87 -18.05
CA GLY A 122 5.79 -14.81 -18.78
C GLY A 122 5.26 -13.38 -18.90
N VAL A 123 3.98 -13.26 -19.05
CA VAL A 123 3.35 -11.97 -19.19
C VAL A 123 3.28 -11.28 -17.83
N MET A 124 4.00 -10.19 -17.64
CA MET A 124 3.80 -9.29 -16.50
C MET A 124 2.39 -8.70 -16.58
N PRO A 125 1.66 -8.56 -15.46
CA PRO A 125 0.39 -7.85 -15.44
C PRO A 125 0.56 -6.45 -16.04
N ARG A 126 -0.33 -6.06 -16.95
CA ARG A 126 -0.30 -4.68 -17.47
C ARG A 126 -0.73 -3.71 -16.38
N LEU A 127 -0.35 -2.45 -16.53
CA LEU A 127 -0.80 -1.35 -15.68
C LEU A 127 -1.93 -0.59 -16.37
N ASP A 128 -3.01 -0.27 -15.65
CA ASP A 128 -4.09 0.58 -16.12
C ASP A 128 -4.68 1.35 -14.92
N PRO A 129 -4.43 2.68 -14.82
CA PRO A 129 -3.73 3.56 -15.78
C PRO A 129 -2.22 3.32 -15.89
N CYS A 130 -1.64 3.85 -16.95
CA CYS A 130 -0.20 3.86 -17.17
C CYS A 130 0.19 5.09 -18.02
N ASP A 131 1.46 5.48 -17.98
CA ASP A 131 2.09 6.49 -18.84
C ASP A 131 1.53 7.92 -18.64
N ILE A 132 0.38 8.24 -19.20
CA ILE A 132 -0.22 9.59 -19.17
C ILE A 132 -1.12 9.85 -17.96
N ASP A 133 -1.32 8.87 -17.10
CA ASP A 133 -2.15 8.94 -15.88
C ASP A 133 -1.62 7.95 -14.85
N SER A 134 -2.04 8.08 -13.59
CA SER A 134 -1.72 7.17 -12.48
C SER A 134 -2.96 6.84 -11.66
N LEU A 135 -2.90 5.74 -10.93
CA LEU A 135 -3.93 5.40 -9.96
C LEU A 135 -4.03 6.47 -8.86
N GLY A 136 -2.89 6.98 -8.39
CA GLY A 136 -2.87 8.07 -7.41
C GLY A 136 -3.61 9.31 -7.89
N GLU A 137 -3.42 9.72 -9.16
CA GLU A 137 -4.15 10.85 -9.77
C GLU A 137 -5.64 10.52 -9.92
N ARG A 138 -6.01 9.29 -10.31
CA ARG A 138 -7.43 8.86 -10.38
C ARG A 138 -8.11 8.90 -9.01
N ILE A 139 -7.43 8.44 -7.97
CA ILE A 139 -7.92 8.50 -6.59
C ILE A 139 -8.11 9.96 -6.17
N GLN A 140 -7.12 10.83 -6.40
CA GLN A 140 -7.24 12.25 -6.02
C GLN A 140 -8.39 12.95 -6.75
N ARG A 141 -8.60 12.66 -8.03
CA ARG A 141 -9.74 13.23 -8.79
C ARG A 141 -11.10 12.71 -8.28
N ALA A 142 -11.16 11.47 -7.84
CA ALA A 142 -12.37 10.88 -7.27
C ALA A 142 -12.66 11.37 -5.84
N LEU A 143 -11.61 11.79 -5.12
CA LEU A 143 -11.65 12.23 -3.73
C LEU A 143 -11.00 13.62 -3.60
N PRO A 144 -11.63 14.68 -4.14
CA PRO A 144 -11.00 16.02 -4.22
C PRO A 144 -10.68 16.62 -2.84
N ASP A 145 -11.43 16.26 -1.81
CA ASP A 145 -11.25 16.76 -0.45
C ASP A 145 -10.27 15.91 0.40
N THR A 146 -9.70 14.83 -0.17
CA THR A 146 -8.74 13.96 0.51
C THR A 146 -7.31 14.34 0.09
N LYS A 147 -6.37 14.28 1.01
CA LYS A 147 -4.95 14.60 0.74
C LYS A 147 -4.20 13.33 0.34
N VAL A 148 -4.18 13.00 -0.94
CA VAL A 148 -3.51 11.79 -1.44
C VAL A 148 -2.00 11.98 -1.48
N VAL A 149 -1.28 11.02 -0.90
CA VAL A 149 0.18 10.90 -1.00
C VAL A 149 0.51 9.52 -1.55
N LYS A 150 1.12 9.46 -2.73
CA LYS A 150 1.70 8.24 -3.27
C LYS A 150 3.00 7.95 -2.54
N ALA A 151 3.08 6.80 -1.87
CA ALA A 151 4.25 6.36 -1.13
C ALA A 151 4.26 4.83 -1.00
N PHE A 152 5.35 4.23 -0.50
CA PHE A 152 5.53 2.78 -0.24
C PHE A 152 5.51 1.88 -1.49
N VAL A 153 5.09 2.39 -2.64
CA VAL A 153 4.79 1.62 -3.86
C VAL A 153 6.04 1.05 -4.56
N THR A 154 7.22 1.58 -4.26
CA THR A 154 8.47 1.19 -4.93
C THR A 154 9.25 0.09 -4.23
N GLN A 155 8.68 -0.50 -3.18
CA GLN A 155 9.30 -1.56 -2.39
C GLN A 155 8.28 -2.66 -2.03
N GLU A 156 8.76 -3.86 -1.72
CA GLU A 156 7.97 -4.86 -1.03
C GLU A 156 7.52 -4.33 0.33
N GLN A 157 6.27 -4.57 0.72
CA GLN A 157 5.73 -3.98 1.95
C GLN A 157 6.44 -4.47 3.22
N ALA A 158 7.01 -5.66 3.22
CA ALA A 158 7.89 -6.14 4.28
C ALA A 158 9.14 -5.24 4.43
N THR A 159 9.74 -4.81 3.31
CA THR A 159 10.87 -3.88 3.30
C THR A 159 10.44 -2.46 3.68
N VAL A 160 9.24 -2.04 3.33
CA VAL A 160 8.70 -0.72 3.73
C VAL A 160 8.64 -0.60 5.24
N VAL A 161 8.13 -1.62 5.93
CA VAL A 161 7.92 -1.58 7.38
C VAL A 161 9.18 -1.92 8.20
N ASP A 162 10.17 -2.54 7.58
CA ASP A 162 11.48 -2.83 8.19
C ASP A 162 12.62 -2.60 7.16
N PRO A 163 12.95 -1.34 6.86
CA PRO A 163 13.98 -1.03 5.87
C PRO A 163 15.37 -1.56 6.24
N LYS A 164 15.66 -1.70 7.53
CA LYS A 164 16.98 -2.14 7.99
C LYS A 164 17.27 -3.61 7.71
N ALA A 165 16.25 -4.43 7.51
CA ALA A 165 16.40 -5.82 7.11
C ALA A 165 17.06 -5.98 5.73
N VAL A 166 17.05 -4.93 4.89
CA VAL A 166 17.64 -4.93 3.55
C VAL A 166 18.78 -3.92 3.48
N GLY A 167 20.00 -4.38 3.23
CA GLY A 167 21.17 -3.50 3.05
C GLY A 167 21.42 -2.53 4.19
N GLY A 168 21.00 -2.86 5.41
CA GLY A 168 21.14 -1.98 6.57
C GLY A 168 20.27 -0.70 6.51
N GLY A 169 19.31 -0.63 5.58
CA GLY A 169 18.46 0.55 5.37
C GLY A 169 19.04 1.59 4.41
N GLU A 170 20.16 1.29 3.74
CA GLU A 170 20.82 2.21 2.81
C GLU A 170 20.13 2.26 1.43
N HIS A 171 18.84 2.55 1.41
CA HIS A 171 18.06 2.70 0.17
C HIS A 171 17.07 3.87 0.29
N THR A 172 16.50 4.29 -0.84
CA THR A 172 15.67 5.50 -0.93
C THR A 172 14.20 5.13 -1.03
N MET A 173 13.37 5.76 -0.21
CA MET A 173 11.90 5.77 -0.35
C MET A 173 11.46 7.02 -1.09
N PHE A 174 10.46 6.90 -1.95
CA PHE A 174 9.89 8.00 -2.71
C PHE A 174 8.50 8.35 -2.22
N ILE A 175 8.19 9.66 -2.20
CA ILE A 175 6.86 10.17 -1.94
C ILE A 175 6.47 11.21 -3.01
N ALA A 176 5.18 11.32 -3.32
CA ALA A 176 4.63 12.35 -4.19
C ALA A 176 3.22 12.74 -3.76
N GLY A 177 2.86 14.03 -3.85
CA GLY A 177 1.55 14.53 -3.48
C GLY A 177 1.50 16.06 -3.49
N GLU A 178 0.28 16.62 -3.54
CA GLU A 178 0.10 18.07 -3.62
C GLU A 178 0.19 18.78 -2.24
N HIS A 179 -0.12 18.06 -1.15
CA HIS A 179 -0.28 18.65 0.18
C HIS A 179 0.98 18.46 1.02
N ALA A 180 1.66 19.57 1.34
CA ALA A 180 2.93 19.53 2.10
C ALA A 180 2.76 18.97 3.52
N ASP A 181 1.64 19.23 4.18
CA ASP A 181 1.33 18.70 5.50
C ASP A 181 1.10 17.18 5.48
N ALA A 182 0.41 16.68 4.45
CA ALA A 182 0.20 15.25 4.26
C ALA A 182 1.52 14.52 3.93
N LYS A 183 2.36 15.09 3.05
CA LYS A 183 3.69 14.53 2.76
C LYS A 183 4.57 14.48 4.01
N ARG A 184 4.50 15.51 4.87
CA ARG A 184 5.23 15.51 6.16
C ARG A 184 4.74 14.39 7.06
N ALA A 185 3.43 14.21 7.23
CA ALA A 185 2.88 13.13 8.06
C ALA A 185 3.32 11.73 7.55
N VAL A 186 3.43 11.56 6.22
CA VAL A 186 3.93 10.30 5.62
C VAL A 186 5.43 10.14 5.85
N THR A 187 6.21 11.22 5.76
CA THR A 187 7.66 11.19 6.07
C THR A 187 7.90 10.83 7.54
N ASP A 188 7.16 11.44 8.46
CA ASP A 188 7.26 11.15 9.90
C ASP A 188 6.94 9.66 10.18
N LEU A 189 5.95 9.09 9.48
CA LEU A 189 5.63 7.67 9.58
C LEU A 189 6.75 6.78 9.01
N LEU A 190 7.34 7.15 7.88
CA LEU A 190 8.48 6.45 7.29
C LEU A 190 9.70 6.48 8.20
N GLU A 191 9.99 7.62 8.83
CA GLU A 191 11.07 7.75 9.81
C GLU A 191 10.82 6.84 11.03
N ALA A 192 9.56 6.75 11.49
CA ALA A 192 9.18 5.83 12.56
C ALA A 192 9.35 4.36 12.16
N TYR A 193 9.17 4.02 10.88
CA TYR A 193 9.49 2.69 10.34
C TYR A 193 11.00 2.43 10.24
N GLY A 194 11.84 3.48 10.32
CA GLY A 194 13.29 3.41 10.29
C GLY A 194 13.93 3.88 8.98
N TRP A 195 13.17 4.51 8.08
CA TRP A 195 13.73 5.11 6.87
C TRP A 195 14.57 6.35 7.20
N SER A 196 15.75 6.44 6.60
CA SER A 196 16.67 7.58 6.74
C SER A 196 16.83 8.38 5.45
N ASP A 197 16.35 7.88 4.33
CA ASP A 197 16.45 8.52 3.02
C ASP A 197 15.08 8.51 2.31
N VAL A 198 14.33 9.60 2.52
CA VAL A 198 13.03 9.83 1.88
C VAL A 198 13.19 10.96 0.87
N LEU A 199 12.89 10.68 -0.41
CA LEU A 199 12.94 11.65 -1.49
C LEU A 199 11.54 12.08 -1.91
N ASP A 200 11.21 13.34 -1.64
CA ASP A 200 10.00 13.98 -2.15
C ASP A 200 10.17 14.31 -3.64
N LEU A 201 9.39 13.64 -4.49
CA LEU A 201 9.40 13.87 -5.93
C LEU A 201 8.56 15.08 -6.36
N GLY A 202 7.85 15.72 -5.42
CA GLY A 202 7.01 16.87 -5.69
C GLY A 202 5.53 16.51 -5.91
N PRO A 203 4.90 16.98 -7.01
CA PRO A 203 3.47 16.85 -7.23
C PRO A 203 3.04 15.40 -7.53
N LEU A 204 1.75 15.13 -7.36
CA LEU A 204 1.18 13.78 -7.49
C LEU A 204 1.34 13.19 -8.89
N VAL A 205 1.55 13.99 -9.92
CA VAL A 205 1.88 13.52 -11.28
C VAL A 205 3.11 12.59 -11.29
N CYS A 206 4.02 12.73 -10.33
CA CYS A 206 5.19 11.86 -10.17
C CYS A 206 4.80 10.41 -9.76
N ALA A 207 3.58 10.19 -9.31
CA ALA A 207 3.04 8.84 -9.06
C ALA A 207 3.09 7.95 -10.30
N ARG A 208 3.01 8.53 -11.51
CA ARG A 208 3.14 7.79 -12.78
C ARG A 208 4.41 6.97 -12.84
N GLY A 209 5.56 7.61 -12.61
CA GLY A 209 6.87 6.93 -12.59
C GLY A 209 6.99 5.93 -11.43
N MET A 210 6.43 6.26 -10.29
CA MET A 210 6.44 5.37 -9.11
C MET A 210 5.64 4.08 -9.37
N GLU A 211 4.48 4.17 -10.01
CA GLU A 211 3.65 3.00 -10.36
C GLU A 211 4.27 2.18 -11.50
N MET A 212 4.80 2.84 -12.53
CA MET A 212 5.49 2.17 -13.65
C MET A 212 6.74 1.41 -13.19
N TYR A 213 7.39 1.84 -12.10
CA TYR A 213 8.52 1.13 -11.52
C TYR A 213 8.17 -0.31 -11.07
N ALA A 214 6.89 -0.63 -10.86
CA ALA A 214 6.48 -1.98 -10.47
C ALA A 214 6.95 -3.08 -11.42
N HIS A 215 7.05 -2.82 -12.74
CA HIS A 215 7.62 -3.78 -13.70
C HIS A 215 9.13 -3.95 -13.51
N MET A 216 9.88 -2.86 -13.28
CA MET A 216 11.30 -2.95 -12.99
C MET A 216 11.55 -3.66 -11.65
N HIS A 217 10.75 -3.33 -10.63
CA HIS A 217 10.82 -4.01 -9.34
C HIS A 217 10.64 -5.54 -9.49
N SER A 218 9.63 -5.95 -10.23
CA SER A 218 9.40 -7.38 -10.50
C SER A 218 10.53 -8.01 -11.29
N ALA A 219 11.07 -7.31 -12.30
CA ALA A 219 12.20 -7.81 -13.09
C ALA A 219 13.45 -8.03 -12.22
N ILE A 220 13.75 -7.09 -11.32
CA ILE A 220 14.85 -7.25 -10.35
C ILE A 220 14.58 -8.42 -9.40
N GLY A 221 13.38 -8.53 -8.85
CA GLY A 221 12.99 -9.63 -7.96
C GLY A 221 13.15 -11.00 -8.62
N PHE A 222 12.75 -11.15 -9.88
CA PHE A 222 12.98 -12.38 -10.65
C PHE A 222 14.47 -12.66 -10.90
N ALA A 223 15.25 -11.63 -11.23
CA ALA A 223 16.68 -11.77 -11.47
C ALA A 223 17.46 -12.20 -10.22
N LEU A 224 17.04 -11.75 -9.05
CA LEU A 224 17.66 -12.09 -7.76
C LEU A 224 17.12 -13.40 -7.16
N GLY A 225 16.05 -13.95 -7.70
CA GLY A 225 15.30 -15.08 -7.16
C GLY A 225 14.04 -14.63 -6.45
N PHE A 226 12.91 -15.25 -6.84
CA PHE A 226 11.58 -14.91 -6.30
C PHE A 226 11.58 -14.96 -4.77
N GLY A 227 11.05 -13.90 -4.14
CA GLY A 227 11.04 -13.75 -2.68
C GLY A 227 12.27 -13.07 -2.08
N THR A 228 13.27 -12.69 -2.91
CA THR A 228 14.41 -11.89 -2.43
C THR A 228 13.99 -10.44 -2.23
N HIS A 229 14.19 -9.93 -1.00
CA HIS A 229 13.98 -8.53 -0.70
C HIS A 229 15.20 -7.71 -1.15
N PHE A 230 14.95 -6.57 -1.75
CA PHE A 230 15.99 -5.64 -2.19
C PHE A 230 15.50 -4.19 -2.06
N GLY A 231 16.41 -3.24 -2.14
CA GLY A 231 16.12 -1.82 -2.20
C GLY A 231 16.87 -1.14 -3.34
N ILE A 232 16.45 0.05 -3.73
CA ILE A 232 17.19 0.91 -4.66
C ILE A 232 17.63 2.18 -3.97
N LYS A 233 18.75 2.75 -4.39
CA LYS A 233 19.28 3.99 -3.83
C LYS A 233 19.48 5.04 -4.93
N VAL A 234 18.99 6.24 -4.64
CA VAL A 234 19.39 7.44 -5.40
C VAL A 234 20.65 8.01 -4.74
N VAL A 235 21.74 7.97 -5.46
CA VAL A 235 23.01 8.58 -5.01
C VAL A 235 22.99 10.05 -5.40
N ARG A 236 23.06 10.96 -4.42
CA ARG A 236 23.05 12.41 -4.59
C ARG A 236 23.91 13.09 -3.54
#